data_05651c8bba01866739a3bde84032bea4
#
_entry.id   05651c8bba01866739a3bde84032bea4
#
_cell.length_a   1.000
_cell.length_b   1.000
_cell.length_c   1.000
_cell.angle_alpha   90.00
_cell.angle_beta   90.00
_cell.angle_gamma   90.00
#
_symmetry.space_group_name_H-M   'P 1'
#
loop_
_entity.id
_entity.type
_entity.pdbx_description
1 polymer ?
#
loop_
_entity_poly.entity_id
_entity_poly.type
_entity_poly.pdbx_seq_one_letter_code
_entity_poly.pdbx_strand_id
1 'polypeptide(L)'
;MHINNNLYEIGKALYQEYFENEEYTNNYEIRQLREVTTNNRNKIDQTKEYKVLSAVNTGNLVLSDDYFDKQVYSKDIGKYLNVNKNDFAYNPARINIGSIGLNTFDFNCCVSPVYVTFSVDKDYIDFFDFYFKSKRFNAEVTLRASGSVRQALNYNDFGMIEIPYPTKEMIEKFNSSYKTIKERININKTKISNLEQLRDTLLPKLMNGEIDLDKIEI
;
A
#
# COMPACT_ATOMS: atom_id res chain seq x y z
N MET A 1 8.89 6.57 -14.88
CA MET A 1 7.95 5.50 -14.53
C MET A 1 8.50 4.09 -14.82
N HIS A 2 9.05 3.77 -15.99
CA HIS A 2 9.50 2.40 -16.33
C HIS A 2 10.49 1.76 -15.35
N ILE A 3 11.47 2.50 -14.82
CA ILE A 3 12.51 1.94 -13.92
C ILE A 3 11.90 1.40 -12.62
N ASN A 4 10.98 2.13 -11.99
CA ASN A 4 10.35 1.68 -10.75
C ASN A 4 9.44 0.47 -10.98
N ASN A 5 8.78 0.39 -12.14
CA ASN A 5 7.99 -0.78 -12.50
C ASN A 5 8.90 -2.01 -12.66
N ASN A 6 10.05 -1.87 -13.32
CA ASN A 6 11.02 -2.98 -13.45
C ASN A 6 11.55 -3.43 -12.08
N LEU A 7 11.88 -2.50 -11.18
CA LEU A 7 12.31 -2.82 -9.82
C LEU A 7 11.21 -3.52 -9.01
N TYR A 8 9.96 -3.10 -9.17
CA TYR A 8 8.82 -3.78 -8.56
C TYR A 8 8.65 -5.21 -9.09
N GLU A 9 8.77 -5.43 -10.40
CA GLU A 9 8.68 -6.77 -11.00
C GLU A 9 9.84 -7.68 -10.54
N ILE A 10 11.04 -7.14 -10.32
CA ILE A 10 12.15 -7.89 -9.71
C ILE A 10 11.80 -8.28 -8.27
N GLY A 11 11.26 -7.35 -7.47
CA GLY A 11 10.79 -7.64 -6.11
C GLY A 11 9.70 -8.70 -6.07
N LYS A 12 8.77 -8.64 -7.02
CA LYS A 12 7.71 -9.65 -7.19
C LYS A 12 8.26 -11.02 -7.57
N ALA A 13 9.24 -11.08 -8.46
CA ALA A 13 9.91 -12.33 -8.82
C ALA A 13 10.64 -12.95 -7.61
N LEU A 14 11.32 -12.12 -6.80
CA LEU A 14 11.90 -12.57 -5.54
C LEU A 14 10.83 -13.11 -4.59
N TYR A 15 9.72 -12.39 -4.42
CA TYR A 15 8.60 -12.87 -3.59
C TYR A 15 8.10 -14.24 -4.07
N GLN A 16 7.90 -14.42 -5.37
CA GLN A 16 7.45 -15.68 -5.95
C GLN A 16 8.44 -16.81 -5.70
N GLU A 17 9.73 -16.57 -5.86
CA GLU A 17 10.77 -17.55 -5.60
C GLU A 17 10.78 -18.00 -4.13
N TYR A 18 10.68 -17.06 -3.19
CA TYR A 18 10.73 -17.37 -1.76
C TYR A 18 9.42 -17.93 -1.21
N PHE A 19 8.25 -17.53 -1.76
CA PHE A 19 6.96 -17.74 -1.08
C PHE A 19 5.87 -18.39 -1.95
N GLU A 20 6.08 -18.56 -3.26
CA GLU A 20 5.16 -19.25 -4.15
C GLU A 20 5.78 -20.54 -4.76
N ASN A 21 7.07 -20.78 -4.54
CA ASN A 21 7.74 -22.00 -4.97
C ASN A 21 7.34 -23.15 -4.03
N GLU A 22 6.76 -24.25 -4.59
CA GLU A 22 6.28 -25.41 -3.84
C GLU A 22 7.38 -26.10 -2.99
N GLU A 23 8.63 -26.02 -3.41
CA GLU A 23 9.76 -26.59 -2.68
C GLU A 23 9.89 -26.00 -1.28
N TYR A 24 9.61 -24.71 -1.13
CA TYR A 24 9.71 -23.99 0.16
C TYR A 24 8.38 -23.96 0.92
N THR A 25 7.26 -23.79 0.20
CA THR A 25 5.95 -23.55 0.82
C THR A 25 5.34 -24.79 1.50
N ASN A 26 5.75 -26.00 1.11
CA ASN A 26 5.29 -27.25 1.73
C ASN A 26 5.63 -27.37 3.22
N ASN A 27 6.61 -26.60 3.69
CA ASN A 27 7.05 -26.60 5.09
C ASN A 27 6.53 -25.41 5.90
N TYR A 28 5.68 -24.53 5.31
CA TYR A 28 5.14 -23.39 6.02
C TYR A 28 3.95 -23.80 6.88
N GLU A 29 3.88 -23.23 8.08
CA GLU A 29 2.72 -23.35 8.94
C GLU A 29 1.52 -22.63 8.30
N ILE A 30 0.36 -23.28 8.31
CA ILE A 30 -0.87 -22.60 7.89
C ILE A 30 -1.41 -21.82 9.07
N ARG A 31 -1.58 -20.52 8.90
CA ARG A 31 -2.17 -19.60 9.90
C ARG A 31 -3.33 -18.82 9.32
N GLN A 32 -4.25 -18.42 10.19
CA GLN A 32 -5.31 -17.50 9.81
C GLN A 32 -4.82 -16.05 9.88
N LEU A 33 -5.28 -15.19 8.96
CA LEU A 33 -4.88 -13.78 8.96
C LEU A 33 -5.12 -13.08 10.29
N ARG A 34 -6.19 -13.44 11.04
CA ARG A 34 -6.47 -12.90 12.37
C ARG A 34 -5.41 -13.21 13.43
N GLU A 35 -4.59 -14.22 13.22
CA GLU A 35 -3.51 -14.62 14.16
C GLU A 35 -2.24 -13.80 13.93
N VAL A 36 -2.10 -13.22 12.73
CA VAL A 36 -0.89 -12.53 12.26
C VAL A 36 -1.13 -11.07 11.89
N THR A 37 -2.36 -10.59 12.05
CA THR A 37 -2.74 -9.18 11.85
C THR A 37 -3.43 -8.63 13.09
N THR A 38 -3.31 -7.32 13.30
CA THR A 38 -4.00 -6.62 14.40
C THR A 38 -4.93 -5.56 13.81
N ASN A 39 -6.23 -5.67 14.10
CA ASN A 39 -7.22 -4.71 13.64
C ASN A 39 -7.06 -3.35 14.37
N ASN A 40 -6.88 -2.29 13.62
CA ASN A 40 -6.70 -0.93 14.12
C ASN A 40 -7.93 -0.08 13.76
N ARG A 41 -8.70 0.38 14.75
CA ARG A 41 -9.86 1.25 14.53
C ARG A 41 -9.72 2.59 15.24
N ASN A 42 -8.49 3.07 15.38
CA ASN A 42 -8.19 4.33 16.01
C ASN A 42 -8.68 5.48 15.11
N LYS A 43 -9.48 6.39 15.68
CA LYS A 43 -9.88 7.62 15.00
C LYS A 43 -8.70 8.58 14.90
N ILE A 44 -8.78 9.51 13.98
CA ILE A 44 -7.84 10.60 13.86
C ILE A 44 -7.86 11.48 15.11
N ASP A 45 -6.73 12.10 15.42
CA ASP A 45 -6.62 13.17 16.38
C ASP A 45 -6.98 14.50 15.69
N GLN A 46 -8.13 15.05 16.04
CA GLN A 46 -8.67 16.27 15.39
C GLN A 46 -7.81 17.54 15.59
N THR A 47 -6.78 17.47 16.43
CA THR A 47 -5.82 18.57 16.62
C THR A 47 -4.71 18.57 15.57
N LYS A 48 -4.63 17.52 14.71
CA LYS A 48 -3.62 17.34 13.69
C LYS A 48 -4.22 17.39 12.29
N GLU A 49 -3.40 17.78 11.34
CA GLU A 49 -3.75 17.69 9.92
C GLU A 49 -3.52 16.25 9.41
N TYR A 50 -4.45 15.78 8.57
CA TYR A 50 -4.40 14.47 7.94
C TYR A 50 -4.65 14.58 6.44
N LYS A 51 -3.94 13.76 5.68
CA LYS A 51 -4.24 13.52 4.27
C LYS A 51 -5.06 12.24 4.12
N VAL A 52 -6.08 12.32 3.26
CA VAL A 52 -6.99 11.19 3.03
C VAL A 52 -6.40 10.23 2.02
N LEU A 53 -6.36 8.95 2.36
CA LEU A 53 -5.95 7.88 1.47
C LEU A 53 -7.16 7.14 0.89
N SER A 54 -6.97 6.63 -0.32
CA SER A 54 -7.88 5.70 -0.99
C SER A 54 -7.12 4.44 -1.42
N ALA A 55 -7.72 3.28 -1.18
CA ALA A 55 -7.22 2.03 -1.72
C ALA A 55 -7.70 1.88 -3.17
N VAL A 56 -6.77 1.70 -4.09
CA VAL A 56 -7.05 1.54 -5.52
C VAL A 56 -6.85 0.09 -5.96
N ASN A 57 -7.38 -0.25 -7.13
CA ASN A 57 -7.38 -1.63 -7.67
C ASN A 57 -5.98 -2.17 -8.05
N THR A 58 -4.95 -1.36 -7.92
CA THR A 58 -3.55 -1.78 -8.12
C THR A 58 -2.89 -2.31 -6.85
N GLY A 59 -3.63 -2.46 -5.75
CA GLY A 59 -3.09 -2.94 -4.48
C GLY A 59 -2.29 -1.88 -3.71
N ASN A 60 -2.59 -0.59 -3.92
CA ASN A 60 -1.88 0.51 -3.29
C ASN A 60 -2.84 1.46 -2.56
N LEU A 61 -2.32 2.11 -1.51
CA LEU A 61 -2.92 3.32 -0.95
C LEU A 61 -2.32 4.54 -1.63
N VAL A 62 -3.19 5.42 -2.12
CA VAL A 62 -2.81 6.65 -2.81
C VAL A 62 -3.44 7.86 -2.10
N LEU A 63 -2.85 9.03 -2.25
CA LEU A 63 -3.50 10.27 -1.83
C LEU A 63 -4.75 10.49 -2.68
N SER A 64 -5.90 10.67 -2.01
CA SER A 64 -7.18 10.80 -2.70
C SER A 64 -7.22 12.03 -3.61
N ASP A 65 -6.60 13.14 -3.16
CA ASP A 65 -6.56 14.40 -3.90
C ASP A 65 -5.68 14.34 -5.15
N ASP A 66 -4.62 13.51 -5.12
CA ASP A 66 -3.69 13.36 -6.25
C ASP A 66 -4.20 12.36 -7.30
N TYR A 67 -5.05 11.43 -6.89
CA TYR A 67 -5.50 10.34 -7.76
C TYR A 67 -6.84 10.60 -8.45
N PHE A 68 -7.73 11.34 -7.80
CA PHE A 68 -9.06 11.62 -8.33
C PHE A 68 -9.21 13.09 -8.69
N ASP A 69 -9.74 13.37 -9.88
CA ASP A 69 -10.02 14.73 -10.37
C ASP A 69 -11.08 15.48 -9.54
N LYS A 70 -11.84 14.74 -8.74
CA LYS A 70 -12.89 15.30 -7.86
C LYS A 70 -12.73 14.75 -6.45
N GLN A 71 -13.08 15.56 -5.46
CA GLN A 71 -13.13 15.12 -4.07
C GLN A 71 -14.10 13.93 -3.91
N VAL A 72 -13.53 12.76 -3.50
CA VAL A 72 -14.27 11.49 -3.34
C VAL A 72 -14.56 11.15 -1.88
N TYR A 73 -14.21 12.02 -0.96
CA TYR A 73 -14.35 11.85 0.48
C TYR A 73 -15.12 13.02 1.12
N SER A 74 -15.61 12.83 2.36
CA SER A 74 -16.34 13.86 3.09
C SER A 74 -15.46 15.06 3.42
N LYS A 75 -16.03 16.28 3.39
CA LYS A 75 -15.36 17.49 3.90
C LYS A 75 -15.09 17.39 5.40
N ASP A 76 -15.99 16.77 6.16
CA ASP A 76 -15.79 16.44 7.56
C ASP A 76 -15.17 15.06 7.70
N ILE A 77 -13.89 15.03 8.08
CA ILE A 77 -13.12 13.80 8.31
C ILE A 77 -13.01 13.41 9.79
N GLY A 78 -13.71 14.10 10.71
CA GLY A 78 -13.58 13.89 12.16
C GLY A 78 -13.87 12.47 12.65
N LYS A 79 -14.54 11.65 11.82
CA LYS A 79 -14.80 10.22 12.11
C LYS A 79 -13.85 9.26 11.40
N TYR A 80 -12.89 9.77 10.63
CA TYR A 80 -11.96 8.94 9.86
C TYR A 80 -11.04 8.14 10.75
N LEU A 81 -10.53 7.05 10.21
CA LEU A 81 -9.59 6.15 10.89
C LEU A 81 -8.17 6.55 10.57
N ASN A 82 -7.33 6.66 11.60
CA ASN A 82 -5.91 6.86 11.44
C ASN A 82 -5.26 5.63 10.81
N VAL A 83 -4.34 5.86 9.88
CA VAL A 83 -3.52 4.81 9.26
C VAL A 83 -2.06 5.23 9.43
N ASN A 84 -1.35 4.58 10.33
CA ASN A 84 0.07 4.87 10.54
C ASN A 84 0.90 4.40 9.33
N LYS A 85 2.10 4.92 9.21
CA LYS A 85 3.08 4.34 8.28
C LYS A 85 3.25 2.86 8.58
N ASN A 86 3.28 2.05 7.55
CA ASN A 86 3.35 0.59 7.59
C ASN A 86 2.08 -0.14 8.07
N ASP A 87 0.98 0.56 8.32
CA ASP A 87 -0.33 -0.05 8.44
C ASP A 87 -0.94 -0.33 7.05
N PHE A 88 -1.80 -1.33 6.99
CA PHE A 88 -2.61 -1.64 5.82
C PHE A 88 -4.01 -1.09 5.97
N ALA A 89 -4.63 -0.76 4.83
CA ALA A 89 -6.06 -0.45 4.78
C ALA A 89 -6.70 -1.03 3.53
N TYR A 90 -7.95 -1.47 3.65
CA TYR A 90 -8.74 -1.90 2.50
C TYR A 90 -10.19 -1.42 2.57
N ASN A 91 -10.80 -1.32 1.40
CA ASN A 91 -12.23 -1.07 1.29
C ASN A 91 -12.99 -2.42 1.24
N PRO A 92 -13.80 -2.76 2.28
CA PRO A 92 -14.50 -4.03 2.34
C PRO A 92 -15.36 -4.36 1.11
N ALA A 93 -16.00 -3.34 0.51
CA ALA A 93 -16.85 -3.51 -0.65
C ALA A 93 -16.10 -3.62 -1.98
N ARG A 94 -14.76 -3.42 -1.98
CA ARG A 94 -13.94 -3.37 -3.20
C ARG A 94 -12.64 -4.18 -3.09
N ILE A 95 -12.47 -4.95 -2.03
CA ILE A 95 -11.26 -5.76 -1.83
C ILE A 95 -11.13 -6.83 -2.92
N ASN A 96 -12.25 -7.34 -3.44
CA ASN A 96 -12.30 -8.30 -4.55
C ASN A 96 -11.74 -7.79 -5.88
N ILE A 97 -11.60 -6.47 -6.02
CA ILE A 97 -10.93 -5.84 -7.17
C ILE A 97 -9.56 -5.28 -6.81
N GLY A 98 -8.96 -5.71 -5.70
CA GLY A 98 -7.62 -5.33 -5.28
C GLY A 98 -7.55 -4.02 -4.47
N SER A 99 -8.67 -3.53 -3.92
CA SER A 99 -8.72 -2.28 -3.14
C SER A 99 -8.18 -2.48 -1.70
N ILE A 100 -6.93 -2.85 -1.59
CA ILE A 100 -6.12 -3.03 -0.36
C ILE A 100 -4.73 -2.46 -0.59
N GLY A 101 -4.06 -1.91 0.42
CA GLY A 101 -2.70 -1.44 0.26
C GLY A 101 -2.01 -1.05 1.56
N LEU A 102 -0.70 -0.88 1.46
CA LEU A 102 0.20 -0.45 2.53
C LEU A 102 0.31 1.08 2.56
N ASN A 103 0.22 1.70 3.74
CA ASN A 103 0.58 3.10 3.91
C ASN A 103 2.10 3.27 3.95
N THR A 104 2.66 3.88 2.93
CA THR A 104 4.11 4.16 2.82
C THR A 104 4.47 5.62 3.11
N PHE A 105 3.52 6.47 3.44
CA PHE A 105 3.73 7.89 3.68
C PHE A 105 4.27 8.17 5.10
N ASP A 106 5.10 9.22 5.21
CA ASP A 106 5.74 9.63 6.47
C ASP A 106 4.97 10.73 7.22
N PHE A 107 3.80 11.14 6.72
CA PHE A 107 2.93 12.12 7.35
C PHE A 107 1.62 11.49 7.82
N ASN A 108 0.82 12.23 8.60
CA ASN A 108 -0.44 11.71 9.13
C ASN A 108 -1.42 11.40 7.99
N CYS A 109 -1.89 10.17 7.95
CA CYS A 109 -2.84 9.68 6.96
C CYS A 109 -4.10 9.12 7.61
N CYS A 110 -5.21 9.21 6.90
CA CYS A 110 -6.47 8.62 7.33
C CYS A 110 -7.25 8.03 6.16
N VAL A 111 -8.19 7.16 6.49
CA VAL A 111 -9.16 6.57 5.55
C VAL A 111 -10.57 6.74 6.06
N SER A 112 -11.54 6.65 5.15
CA SER A 112 -12.97 6.68 5.50
C SER A 112 -13.32 5.63 6.57
N PRO A 113 -14.30 5.89 7.45
CA PRO A 113 -14.74 4.94 8.49
C PRO A 113 -15.24 3.59 7.97
N VAL A 114 -15.58 3.49 6.69
CA VAL A 114 -16.01 2.23 6.05
C VAL A 114 -14.86 1.28 5.78
N TYR A 115 -13.62 1.78 5.82
CA TYR A 115 -12.42 0.96 5.62
C TYR A 115 -12.14 0.08 6.84
N VAL A 116 -11.42 -0.98 6.58
CA VAL A 116 -10.73 -1.78 7.60
C VAL A 116 -9.26 -1.40 7.57
N THR A 117 -8.70 -1.11 8.76
CA THR A 117 -7.29 -0.80 8.95
C THR A 117 -6.67 -1.83 9.89
N PHE A 118 -5.45 -2.26 9.59
CA PHE A 118 -4.76 -3.26 10.38
C PHE A 118 -3.24 -3.15 10.23
N SER A 119 -2.53 -3.68 11.22
CA SER A 119 -1.07 -3.82 11.19
C SER A 119 -0.66 -5.29 11.17
N VAL A 120 0.57 -5.53 10.77
CA VAL A 120 1.27 -6.81 10.80
C VAL A 120 2.57 -6.66 11.56
N ASP A 121 3.25 -7.77 11.87
CA ASP A 121 4.61 -7.70 12.41
C ASP A 121 5.51 -6.94 11.43
N LYS A 122 6.36 -6.05 11.99
CA LYS A 122 7.25 -5.16 11.22
C LYS A 122 8.18 -5.90 10.25
N ASP A 123 8.59 -7.12 10.62
CA ASP A 123 9.49 -7.93 9.80
C ASP A 123 8.77 -8.55 8.60
N TYR A 124 7.43 -8.65 8.64
CA TYR A 124 6.57 -9.27 7.62
C TYR A 124 5.89 -8.25 6.69
N ILE A 125 6.12 -6.95 6.85
CA ILE A 125 5.45 -5.90 6.05
C ILE A 125 5.63 -6.12 4.55
N ASP A 126 6.85 -6.35 4.09
CA ASP A 126 7.15 -6.52 2.68
C ASP A 126 6.55 -7.82 2.12
N PHE A 127 6.55 -8.91 2.90
CA PHE A 127 5.86 -10.14 2.57
C PHE A 127 4.37 -9.88 2.35
N PHE A 128 3.69 -9.23 3.28
CA PHE A 128 2.26 -8.95 3.18
C PHE A 128 1.92 -7.98 2.06
N ASP A 129 2.78 -6.99 1.77
CA ASP A 129 2.55 -6.08 0.64
C ASP A 129 2.51 -6.83 -0.71
N PHE A 130 3.35 -7.85 -0.91
CA PHE A 130 3.28 -8.72 -2.08
C PHE A 130 2.14 -9.73 -1.99
N TYR A 131 1.93 -10.34 -0.81
CA TYR A 131 0.89 -11.34 -0.61
C TYR A 131 -0.50 -10.81 -0.97
N PHE A 132 -0.87 -9.60 -0.51
CA PHE A 132 -2.16 -9.00 -0.81
C PHE A 132 -2.35 -8.62 -2.29
N LYS A 133 -1.28 -8.60 -3.07
CA LYS A 133 -1.31 -8.42 -4.53
C LYS A 133 -1.22 -9.74 -5.31
N SER A 134 -1.06 -10.87 -4.62
CA SER A 134 -0.90 -12.19 -5.23
C SER A 134 -2.21 -12.73 -5.81
N LYS A 135 -2.07 -13.65 -6.78
CA LYS A 135 -3.21 -14.38 -7.33
C LYS A 135 -3.91 -15.24 -6.28
N ARG A 136 -3.14 -15.82 -5.35
CA ARG A 136 -3.64 -16.64 -4.25
C ARG A 136 -4.59 -15.86 -3.35
N PHE A 137 -4.17 -14.69 -2.87
CA PHE A 137 -5.02 -13.84 -2.04
C PHE A 137 -6.29 -13.40 -2.78
N ASN A 138 -6.17 -12.98 -4.04
CA ASN A 138 -7.32 -12.60 -4.86
C ASN A 138 -8.33 -13.73 -5.05
N ALA A 139 -7.87 -14.98 -5.21
CA ALA A 139 -8.74 -16.15 -5.29
C ALA A 139 -9.51 -16.38 -3.98
N GLU A 140 -8.83 -16.32 -2.82
CA GLU A 140 -9.45 -16.45 -1.49
C GLU A 140 -10.50 -15.36 -1.23
N VAL A 141 -10.19 -14.12 -1.55
CA VAL A 141 -11.14 -13.00 -1.42
C VAL A 141 -12.36 -13.22 -2.32
N THR A 142 -12.16 -13.65 -3.56
CA THR A 142 -13.23 -13.88 -4.53
C THR A 142 -14.16 -14.99 -4.06
N LEU A 143 -13.63 -16.10 -3.54
CA LEU A 143 -14.42 -17.20 -2.99
C LEU A 143 -15.31 -16.74 -1.83
N ARG A 144 -14.78 -15.92 -0.92
CA ARG A 144 -15.51 -15.42 0.25
C ARG A 144 -16.52 -14.34 -0.10
N ALA A 145 -16.19 -13.46 -1.04
CA ALA A 145 -17.10 -12.42 -1.52
C ALA A 145 -18.27 -12.98 -2.35
N SER A 146 -18.11 -14.13 -3.01
CA SER A 146 -19.15 -14.73 -3.87
C SER A 146 -20.23 -15.49 -3.11
N GLY A 147 -19.98 -15.88 -1.84
CA GLY A 147 -20.89 -16.69 -1.03
C GLY A 147 -21.80 -15.89 -0.10
N SER A 148 -21.63 -14.59 0.04
CA SER A 148 -22.41 -13.78 0.98
C SER A 148 -23.41 -12.86 0.22
N VAL A 149 -24.60 -12.69 0.81
CA VAL A 149 -25.63 -11.71 0.39
C VAL A 149 -25.06 -10.26 0.44
N ARG A 150 -23.89 -10.06 1.07
CA ARG A 150 -23.16 -8.80 1.12
C ARG A 150 -21.77 -9.00 0.52
N GLN A 151 -21.52 -8.39 -0.61
CA GLN A 151 -20.22 -8.38 -1.31
C GLN A 151 -19.07 -7.70 -0.52
N ALA A 152 -19.27 -7.38 0.77
CA ALA A 152 -18.29 -6.64 1.58
C ALA A 152 -17.60 -7.59 2.56
N LEU A 153 -16.29 -7.78 2.42
CA LEU A 153 -15.47 -8.59 3.31
C LEU A 153 -15.09 -7.79 4.55
N ASN A 154 -15.77 -8.01 5.67
CA ASN A 154 -15.41 -7.40 6.96
C ASN A 154 -14.13 -8.03 7.53
N TYR A 155 -13.59 -7.43 8.64
CA TYR A 155 -12.33 -7.93 9.23
C TYR A 155 -12.44 -9.35 9.78
N ASN A 156 -13.58 -9.77 10.31
CA ASN A 156 -13.73 -11.12 10.84
C ASN A 156 -13.63 -12.17 9.72
N ASP A 157 -14.31 -11.95 8.60
CA ASP A 157 -14.27 -12.84 7.44
C ASP A 157 -12.88 -12.80 6.76
N PHE A 158 -12.27 -11.62 6.65
CA PHE A 158 -10.88 -11.46 6.20
C PHE A 158 -9.91 -12.25 7.10
N GLY A 159 -10.11 -12.16 8.42
CA GLY A 159 -9.29 -12.85 9.41
C GLY A 159 -9.35 -14.38 9.34
N MET A 160 -10.37 -14.94 8.69
CA MET A 160 -10.50 -16.41 8.48
C MET A 160 -9.73 -16.92 7.26
N ILE A 161 -9.14 -16.05 6.45
CA ILE A 161 -8.31 -16.47 5.31
C ILE A 161 -7.08 -17.19 5.83
N GLU A 162 -6.85 -18.39 5.33
CA GLU A 162 -5.69 -19.20 5.65
C GLU A 162 -4.53 -18.89 4.70
N ILE A 163 -3.36 -18.69 5.28
CA ILE A 163 -2.14 -18.38 4.54
C ILE A 163 -1.01 -19.34 4.93
N PRO A 164 -0.16 -19.75 4.00
CA PRO A 164 1.12 -20.35 4.36
C PRO A 164 1.99 -19.25 4.96
N TYR A 165 2.30 -19.36 6.24
CA TYR A 165 3.04 -18.37 7.00
C TYR A 165 4.52 -18.71 7.02
N PRO A 166 5.38 -17.90 6.41
CA PRO A 166 6.80 -18.20 6.32
C PRO A 166 7.48 -18.13 7.68
N THR A 167 8.54 -18.92 7.85
CA THR A 167 9.39 -18.86 9.04
C THR A 167 10.12 -17.50 9.09
N LYS A 168 10.51 -17.11 10.30
CA LYS A 168 11.27 -15.86 10.49
C LYS A 168 12.57 -15.86 9.70
N GLU A 169 13.27 -16.99 9.65
CA GLU A 169 14.50 -17.14 8.87
C GLU A 169 14.27 -16.85 7.38
N MET A 170 13.18 -17.34 6.81
CA MET A 170 12.87 -17.11 5.40
C MET A 170 12.53 -15.63 5.14
N ILE A 171 11.80 -14.99 6.05
CA ILE A 171 11.50 -13.57 6.00
C ILE A 171 12.79 -12.72 6.07
N GLU A 172 13.72 -13.04 6.95
CA GLU A 172 15.01 -12.34 7.07
C GLU A 172 15.83 -12.46 5.77
N LYS A 173 15.88 -13.64 5.16
CA LYS A 173 16.52 -13.86 3.86
C LYS A 173 15.89 -13.03 2.75
N PHE A 174 14.57 -13.07 2.66
CA PHE A 174 13.81 -12.28 1.69
C PHE A 174 14.05 -10.77 1.89
N ASN A 175 13.87 -10.27 3.11
CA ASN A 175 14.08 -8.85 3.44
C ASN A 175 15.48 -8.38 3.10
N SER A 176 16.50 -9.20 3.38
CA SER A 176 17.89 -8.91 3.02
C SER A 176 18.08 -8.78 1.51
N SER A 177 17.51 -9.71 0.73
CA SER A 177 17.58 -9.70 -0.73
C SER A 177 16.79 -8.54 -1.35
N TYR A 178 15.63 -8.21 -0.78
CA TYR A 178 14.74 -7.16 -1.28
C TYR A 178 15.18 -5.74 -0.87
N LYS A 179 15.97 -5.59 0.20
CA LYS A 179 16.38 -4.31 0.79
C LYS A 179 16.93 -3.32 -0.23
N THR A 180 17.90 -3.73 -1.03
CA THR A 180 18.55 -2.86 -2.03
C THR A 180 17.57 -2.37 -3.10
N ILE A 181 16.64 -3.25 -3.53
CA ILE A 181 15.59 -2.92 -4.49
C ILE A 181 14.65 -1.87 -3.89
N LYS A 182 14.19 -2.10 -2.67
CA LYS A 182 13.30 -1.19 -1.93
C LYS A 182 13.93 0.19 -1.71
N GLU A 183 15.20 0.23 -1.31
CA GLU A 183 15.96 1.48 -1.18
C GLU A 183 16.03 2.24 -2.50
N ARG A 184 16.28 1.55 -3.62
CA ARG A 184 16.33 2.18 -4.94
C ARG A 184 14.97 2.73 -5.37
N ILE A 185 13.90 2.00 -5.12
CA ILE A 185 12.51 2.47 -5.38
C ILE A 185 12.25 3.75 -4.58
N ASN A 186 12.61 3.79 -3.31
CA ASN A 186 12.38 4.94 -2.43
C ASN A 186 13.19 6.17 -2.89
N ILE A 187 14.47 6.00 -3.22
CA ILE A 187 15.30 7.06 -3.79
C ILE A 187 14.67 7.63 -5.07
N ASN A 188 14.20 6.76 -5.96
CA ASN A 188 13.58 7.19 -7.20
C ASN A 188 12.25 7.94 -6.94
N LYS A 189 11.42 7.47 -5.99
CA LYS A 189 10.18 8.17 -5.59
C LYS A 189 10.48 9.59 -5.09
N THR A 190 11.47 9.74 -4.19
CA THR A 190 11.89 11.04 -3.67
C THR A 190 12.39 11.97 -4.79
N LYS A 191 13.20 11.44 -5.72
CA LYS A 191 13.68 12.22 -6.87
C LYS A 191 12.53 12.69 -7.75
N ILE A 192 11.55 11.82 -8.03
CA ILE A 192 10.37 12.17 -8.82
C ILE A 192 9.61 13.30 -8.13
N SER A 193 9.30 13.17 -6.84
CA SER A 193 8.59 14.19 -6.07
C SER A 193 9.33 15.54 -6.09
N ASN A 194 10.64 15.54 -5.90
CA ASN A 194 11.44 16.77 -5.93
C ASN A 194 11.43 17.42 -7.33
N LEU A 195 11.51 16.63 -8.40
CA LEU A 195 11.45 17.12 -9.77
C LEU A 195 10.07 17.69 -10.12
N GLU A 196 9.00 17.07 -9.62
CA GLU A 196 7.63 17.58 -9.78
C GLU A 196 7.47 18.93 -9.07
N GLN A 197 7.93 19.05 -7.82
CA GLN A 197 7.91 20.31 -7.09
C GLN A 197 8.72 21.40 -7.80
N LEU A 198 9.90 21.05 -8.31
CA LEU A 198 10.75 21.98 -9.05
C LEU A 198 10.06 22.46 -10.34
N ARG A 199 9.48 21.55 -11.12
CA ARG A 199 8.68 21.86 -12.31
C ARG A 199 7.55 22.83 -11.96
N ASP A 200 6.76 22.51 -10.93
CA ASP A 200 5.57 23.28 -10.55
C ASP A 200 5.94 24.67 -10.00
N THR A 201 7.16 24.82 -9.46
CA THR A 201 7.71 26.11 -9.02
C THR A 201 8.25 26.92 -10.20
N LEU A 202 8.95 26.28 -11.14
CA LEU A 202 9.63 26.98 -12.23
C LEU A 202 8.69 27.33 -13.40
N LEU A 203 7.74 26.43 -13.71
CA LEU A 203 6.87 26.60 -14.87
C LEU A 203 6.09 27.94 -14.86
N PRO A 204 5.43 28.34 -13.75
CA PRO A 204 4.78 29.65 -13.67
C PRO A 204 5.75 30.84 -13.87
N LYS A 205 6.96 30.74 -13.31
CA LYS A 205 7.96 31.80 -13.41
C LYS A 205 8.50 31.97 -14.83
N LEU A 206 8.65 30.85 -15.55
CA LEU A 206 9.00 30.87 -16.97
C LEU A 206 7.87 31.45 -17.82
N MET A 207 6.63 31.09 -17.56
CA MET A 207 5.46 31.57 -18.30
C MET A 207 5.20 33.05 -18.08
N ASN A 208 5.51 33.58 -16.88
CA ASN A 208 5.36 35.02 -16.53
C ASN A 208 6.57 35.84 -16.94
N GLY A 209 7.62 35.26 -17.54
CA GLY A 209 8.83 35.99 -17.95
C GLY A 209 9.74 36.43 -16.78
N GLU A 210 9.50 35.88 -15.56
CA GLU A 210 10.35 36.14 -14.39
C GLU A 210 11.74 35.51 -14.52
N ILE A 211 11.83 34.41 -15.30
CA ILE A 211 13.08 33.69 -15.60
C ILE A 211 13.36 33.91 -17.09
N ASP A 212 14.46 34.58 -17.39
CA ASP A 212 14.96 34.82 -18.74
C ASP A 212 15.90 33.68 -19.14
N LEU A 213 15.46 32.85 -20.09
CA LEU A 213 16.23 31.69 -20.56
C LEU A 213 17.53 32.08 -21.26
N ASP A 214 17.59 33.27 -21.86
CA ASP A 214 18.77 33.74 -22.57
C ASP A 214 19.93 34.13 -21.61
N LYS A 215 19.66 34.20 -20.31
CA LYS A 215 20.64 34.50 -19.26
C LYS A 215 21.11 33.25 -18.47
N ILE A 216 20.65 32.06 -18.83
CA ILE A 216 21.06 30.82 -18.19
C ILE A 216 22.29 30.28 -18.93
N GLU A 217 23.47 30.38 -18.31
CA GLU A 217 24.66 29.65 -18.77
C GLU A 217 24.45 28.15 -18.53
N ILE A 218 24.49 27.32 -19.59
CA ILE A 218 24.37 25.86 -19.55
C ILE A 218 25.78 25.27 -19.58
#